data_dcfdb9ba21a4d30e08f1d00a0ce66b17
#
_entry.id   dcfdb9ba21a4d30e08f1d00a0ce66b17
#
_cell.length_a   1.000
_cell.length_b   1.000
_cell.length_c   1.000
_cell.angle_alpha   90.00
_cell.angle_beta   90.00
_cell.angle_gamma   90.00
#
_symmetry.space_group_name_H-M   'P 1'
#
loop_
_entity.id
_entity.type
_entity.pdbx_description
1 polymer ?
#
loop_
_entity_poly.entity_id
_entity_poly.type
_entity_poly.pdbx_seq_one_letter_code
_entity_poly.pdbx_strand_id
1 'polypeptide(L)'
;MKKTAFAAVSTIALISASAVVAEPQAEVLHWWTSGGEAKSVAVLQQEFADNGGTWTDMPVAGGGGDAAMTALRARVLSGNAPTAVQLKGPAIQEWYEEGVLADISAVAEAEGWADVLPASIAGHMQCEGIWCAAPVNVHRVDWIWANADVLEANGIAMPTTWDEFNAAAEKLQAAGVIPLAHGGQAWQDATVFEAVALGILGAEGFHKAFVELDEATLTSDEMVAVFDQMRTMRGFVDANFSGRDWNLATAMVMNGEAAFQIMGDWAKGEFMAAGKVPGEDFLCASTPGDGFLYNVDSFAMFEVDGEDKKAGQELLAKLIVGENFQEVFNLNKGSIPARTDVALDAFDSCALLSAADMQASSENGSLLPSYAHGMALRGAQSGAITDVVTAHFNSDMSSADAVAQLAQAVANSY
;
A
#
# COMPACT_ATOMS: atom_id res chain seq x y z
N MET A 1 -52.91 21.56 76.16
CA MET A 1 -52.97 21.12 74.75
C MET A 1 -51.62 21.40 74.13
N LYS A 2 -50.76 20.34 73.97
CA LYS A 2 -49.42 20.45 73.38
C LYS A 2 -49.54 20.06 71.88
N LYS A 3 -49.18 20.98 70.97
CA LYS A 3 -49.11 20.72 69.52
C LYS A 3 -47.73 20.20 69.18
N THR A 4 -47.68 18.97 68.77
CA THR A 4 -46.44 18.34 68.21
C THR A 4 -46.36 18.63 66.72
N ALA A 5 -45.29 19.32 66.29
CA ALA A 5 -44.98 19.55 64.85
C ALA A 5 -44.16 18.40 64.34
N PHE A 6 -44.61 17.70 63.28
CA PHE A 6 -43.84 16.73 62.52
C PHE A 6 -43.06 17.46 61.43
N ALA A 7 -41.73 17.38 61.48
CA ALA A 7 -40.86 17.83 60.41
C ALA A 7 -40.67 16.65 59.41
N ALA A 8 -41.14 16.85 58.19
CA ALA A 8 -40.85 15.92 57.08
C ALA A 8 -39.48 16.22 56.55
N VAL A 9 -38.55 15.26 56.67
CA VAL A 9 -37.26 15.30 56.04
C VAL A 9 -37.40 14.69 54.63
N SER A 10 -37.36 15.53 53.58
CA SER A 10 -37.31 15.07 52.19
C SER A 10 -35.86 14.70 51.83
N THR A 11 -35.58 13.41 51.69
CA THR A 11 -34.32 12.90 51.19
C THR A 11 -34.33 13.02 49.67
N ILE A 12 -33.55 13.96 49.10
CA ILE A 12 -33.30 14.06 47.66
C ILE A 12 -32.25 12.99 47.33
N ALA A 13 -32.64 11.91 46.66
CA ALA A 13 -31.74 10.96 46.08
C ALA A 13 -31.12 11.56 44.83
N LEU A 14 -29.85 11.94 44.88
CA LEU A 14 -29.04 12.24 43.70
C LEU A 14 -28.82 10.93 42.92
N ILE A 15 -29.56 10.76 41.83
CA ILE A 15 -29.28 9.72 40.83
C ILE A 15 -28.09 10.24 40.03
N SER A 16 -26.90 9.76 40.35
CA SER A 16 -25.74 9.90 39.49
C SER A 16 -26.01 9.06 38.23
N ALA A 17 -26.38 9.70 37.13
CA ALA A 17 -26.36 9.07 35.83
C ALA A 17 -24.90 8.82 35.49
N SER A 18 -24.44 7.59 35.65
CA SER A 18 -23.20 7.14 35.04
C SER A 18 -23.42 7.26 33.53
N ALA A 19 -22.64 8.10 32.84
CA ALA A 19 -22.58 8.07 31.39
C ALA A 19 -22.16 6.65 31.01
N VAL A 20 -23.02 5.93 30.30
CA VAL A 20 -22.64 4.66 29.67
C VAL A 20 -21.67 5.08 28.58
N VAL A 21 -20.39 4.83 28.80
CA VAL A 21 -19.38 4.95 27.73
C VAL A 21 -19.70 3.85 26.72
N ALA A 22 -19.92 4.22 25.48
CA ALA A 22 -20.15 3.26 24.41
C ALA A 22 -18.91 2.37 24.27
N GLU A 23 -19.10 1.06 24.14
CA GLU A 23 -18.00 0.14 23.84
C GLU A 23 -17.60 0.36 22.38
N PRO A 24 -16.30 0.68 22.08
CA PRO A 24 -15.84 0.91 20.72
C PRO A 24 -16.03 -0.33 19.85
N GLN A 25 -16.67 -0.18 18.69
CA GLN A 25 -16.88 -1.27 17.73
C GLN A 25 -16.40 -0.84 16.35
N ALA A 26 -15.60 -1.70 15.67
CA ALA A 26 -15.16 -1.46 14.32
C ALA A 26 -15.35 -2.69 13.46
N GLU A 27 -16.09 -2.55 12.34
CA GLU A 27 -16.07 -3.48 11.23
C GLU A 27 -15.08 -2.95 10.19
N VAL A 28 -14.02 -3.70 9.89
CA VAL A 28 -12.87 -3.24 9.10
C VAL A 28 -12.71 -4.06 7.84
N LEU A 29 -12.90 -3.42 6.69
CA LEU A 29 -12.69 -4.02 5.38
C LEU A 29 -11.26 -3.78 4.92
N HIS A 30 -10.56 -4.86 4.57
CA HIS A 30 -9.18 -4.82 4.05
C HIS A 30 -8.92 -6.02 3.13
N TRP A 31 -7.79 -6.00 2.42
CA TRP A 31 -7.36 -7.12 1.55
C TRP A 31 -6.05 -7.79 1.98
N TRP A 32 -5.60 -7.56 3.20
CA TRP A 32 -4.41 -8.18 3.76
C TRP A 32 -4.69 -9.61 4.21
N THR A 33 -4.44 -10.57 3.32
CA THR A 33 -4.78 -11.99 3.54
C THR A 33 -3.61 -12.96 3.40
N SER A 34 -2.43 -12.50 2.93
CA SER A 34 -1.21 -13.32 2.92
C SER A 34 -0.63 -13.56 4.31
N GLY A 35 0.37 -14.41 4.44
CA GLY A 35 0.95 -14.77 5.74
C GLY A 35 1.51 -13.58 6.52
N GLY A 36 2.31 -12.73 5.86
CA GLY A 36 2.89 -11.52 6.45
C GLY A 36 1.84 -10.46 6.73
N GLU A 37 0.90 -10.27 5.80
CA GLU A 37 -0.19 -9.30 5.93
C GLU A 37 -1.15 -9.63 7.06
N ALA A 38 -1.60 -10.89 7.17
CA ALA A 38 -2.47 -11.35 8.25
C ALA A 38 -1.81 -11.18 9.63
N LYS A 39 -0.49 -11.40 9.71
CA LYS A 39 0.30 -11.15 10.92
C LYS A 39 0.32 -9.68 11.29
N SER A 40 0.41 -8.79 10.31
CA SER A 40 0.44 -7.35 10.52
C SER A 40 -0.91 -6.83 11.00
N VAL A 41 -2.03 -7.23 10.36
CA VAL A 41 -3.36 -6.80 10.78
C VAL A 41 -3.72 -7.33 12.18
N ALA A 42 -3.21 -8.50 12.56
CA ALA A 42 -3.42 -9.05 13.89
C ALA A 42 -2.83 -8.15 15.02
N VAL A 43 -1.80 -7.36 14.73
CA VAL A 43 -1.27 -6.34 15.66
C VAL A 43 -2.34 -5.30 15.95
N LEU A 44 -3.00 -4.77 14.92
CA LEU A 44 -4.06 -3.75 15.09
C LEU A 44 -5.28 -4.33 15.81
N GLN A 45 -5.68 -5.55 15.45
CA GLN A 45 -6.79 -6.25 16.10
C GLN A 45 -6.54 -6.43 17.60
N GLN A 46 -5.31 -6.83 17.96
CA GLN A 46 -4.92 -7.04 19.37
C GLN A 46 -4.89 -5.70 20.12
N GLU A 47 -4.27 -4.67 19.57
CA GLU A 47 -4.24 -3.35 20.22
C GLU A 47 -5.65 -2.77 20.39
N PHE A 48 -6.52 -2.94 19.40
CA PHE A 48 -7.91 -2.50 19.48
C PHE A 48 -8.67 -3.22 20.62
N ALA A 49 -8.48 -4.53 20.73
CA ALA A 49 -9.07 -5.34 21.80
C ALA A 49 -8.51 -4.97 23.18
N ASP A 50 -7.20 -4.78 23.32
CA ASP A 50 -6.53 -4.40 24.57
C ASP A 50 -6.99 -3.02 25.09
N ASN A 51 -7.45 -2.16 24.19
CA ASN A 51 -8.06 -0.87 24.52
C ASN A 51 -9.59 -0.91 24.63
N GLY A 52 -10.18 -2.11 24.76
CA GLY A 52 -11.60 -2.33 25.03
C GLY A 52 -12.50 -2.26 23.80
N GLY A 53 -11.92 -2.29 22.60
CA GLY A 53 -12.68 -2.31 21.35
C GLY A 53 -13.09 -3.73 20.92
N THR A 54 -14.20 -3.83 20.20
CA THR A 54 -14.68 -5.06 19.55
C THR A 54 -14.45 -4.96 18.05
N TRP A 55 -13.56 -5.83 17.52
CA TRP A 55 -13.22 -5.89 16.10
C TRP A 55 -14.09 -6.90 15.35
N THR A 56 -14.65 -6.48 14.22
CA THR A 56 -15.27 -7.36 13.24
C THR A 56 -14.42 -7.34 11.97
N ASP A 57 -13.79 -8.47 11.68
CA ASP A 57 -12.89 -8.61 10.55
C ASP A 57 -13.64 -8.83 9.25
N MET A 58 -13.28 -8.08 8.20
CA MET A 58 -13.86 -8.22 6.87
C MET A 58 -12.75 -8.31 5.80
N PRO A 59 -11.94 -9.39 5.80
CA PRO A 59 -10.90 -9.58 4.80
C PRO A 59 -11.53 -9.99 3.45
N VAL A 60 -11.07 -9.35 2.38
CA VAL A 60 -11.45 -9.69 1.00
C VAL A 60 -10.19 -10.06 0.23
N ALA A 61 -10.02 -11.34 -0.04
CA ALA A 61 -8.85 -11.84 -0.76
C ALA A 61 -8.77 -11.29 -2.19
N GLY A 62 -7.57 -11.02 -2.64
CA GLY A 62 -7.23 -10.47 -3.95
C GLY A 62 -6.27 -9.30 -3.81
N GLY A 63 -5.01 -9.49 -4.25
CA GLY A 63 -4.00 -8.45 -4.23
C GLY A 63 -4.46 -7.20 -5.00
N GLY A 64 -3.98 -6.03 -4.58
CA GLY A 64 -4.32 -4.76 -5.19
C GLY A 64 -5.63 -4.12 -4.70
N GLY A 65 -6.59 -4.91 -4.16
CA GLY A 65 -7.82 -4.38 -3.54
C GLY A 65 -9.07 -4.33 -4.44
N ASP A 66 -9.02 -4.72 -5.70
CA ASP A 66 -10.16 -4.58 -6.65
C ASP A 66 -11.43 -5.31 -6.17
N ALA A 67 -11.27 -6.53 -5.65
CA ALA A 67 -12.37 -7.30 -5.09
C ALA A 67 -12.96 -6.63 -3.84
N ALA A 68 -12.11 -6.05 -3.00
CA ALA A 68 -12.51 -5.30 -1.81
C ALA A 68 -13.30 -4.04 -2.19
N MET A 69 -12.86 -3.30 -3.21
CA MET A 69 -13.59 -2.12 -3.71
C MET A 69 -14.95 -2.48 -4.31
N THR A 70 -15.06 -3.64 -4.97
CA THR A 70 -16.36 -4.15 -5.45
C THR A 70 -17.30 -4.46 -4.29
N ALA A 71 -16.80 -5.12 -3.24
CA ALA A 71 -17.58 -5.42 -2.03
C ALA A 71 -17.99 -4.12 -1.30
N LEU A 72 -17.08 -3.15 -1.19
CA LEU A 72 -17.35 -1.85 -0.58
C LEU A 72 -18.48 -1.12 -1.29
N ARG A 73 -18.42 -1.00 -2.63
CA ARG A 73 -19.48 -0.34 -3.41
C ARG A 73 -20.85 -0.95 -3.16
N ALA A 74 -20.94 -2.28 -3.13
CA ALA A 74 -22.19 -2.98 -2.84
C ALA A 74 -22.71 -2.67 -1.41
N ARG A 75 -21.82 -2.60 -0.42
CA ARG A 75 -22.15 -2.25 0.97
C ARG A 75 -22.64 -0.81 1.11
N VAL A 76 -21.94 0.14 0.53
CA VAL A 76 -22.32 1.57 0.55
C VAL A 76 -23.68 1.77 -0.14
N LEU A 77 -23.89 1.20 -1.32
CA LEU A 77 -25.17 1.29 -2.04
C LEU A 77 -26.35 0.70 -1.26
N SER A 78 -26.10 -0.28 -0.40
CA SER A 78 -27.14 -0.86 0.47
C SER A 78 -27.34 -0.12 1.80
N GLY A 79 -26.62 0.99 2.03
CA GLY A 79 -26.66 1.75 3.29
C GLY A 79 -26.02 1.02 4.47
N ASN A 80 -25.09 0.10 4.24
CA ASN A 80 -24.41 -0.70 5.24
C ASN A 80 -22.88 -0.64 5.05
N ALA A 81 -22.34 0.57 5.05
CA ALA A 81 -20.90 0.79 4.97
C ALA A 81 -20.16 0.18 6.18
N PRO A 82 -18.95 -0.38 6.00
CA PRO A 82 -18.09 -0.76 7.13
C PRO A 82 -17.68 0.47 7.95
N THR A 83 -17.24 0.27 9.19
CA THR A 83 -16.77 1.36 10.06
C THR A 83 -15.48 2.00 9.52
N ALA A 84 -14.58 1.16 9.01
CA ALA A 84 -13.32 1.60 8.40
C ALA A 84 -12.99 0.71 7.19
N VAL A 85 -12.32 1.29 6.21
CA VAL A 85 -11.94 0.61 4.96
C VAL A 85 -10.52 0.95 4.60
N GLN A 86 -9.73 -0.04 4.24
CA GLN A 86 -8.42 0.19 3.63
C GLN A 86 -8.62 0.93 2.31
N LEU A 87 -8.06 2.14 2.18
CA LEU A 87 -8.08 2.97 0.98
C LEU A 87 -6.71 3.62 0.77
N LYS A 88 -6.46 4.12 -0.46
CA LYS A 88 -5.18 4.72 -0.82
C LYS A 88 -5.39 5.94 -1.72
N GLY A 89 -4.54 6.96 -1.53
CA GLY A 89 -4.42 8.11 -2.41
C GLY A 89 -5.74 8.74 -2.88
N PRO A 90 -5.89 9.03 -4.18
CA PRO A 90 -7.09 9.67 -4.74
C PRO A 90 -8.41 8.93 -4.52
N ALA A 91 -8.41 7.61 -4.28
CA ALA A 91 -9.64 6.88 -3.94
C ALA A 91 -10.30 7.39 -2.65
N ILE A 92 -9.50 7.94 -1.72
CA ILE A 92 -10.04 8.58 -0.50
C ILE A 92 -10.87 9.81 -0.89
N GLN A 93 -10.35 10.64 -1.81
CA GLN A 93 -11.05 11.82 -2.31
C GLN A 93 -12.32 11.44 -3.09
N GLU A 94 -12.28 10.38 -3.91
CA GLU A 94 -13.45 9.89 -4.65
C GLU A 94 -14.57 9.48 -3.69
N TRP A 95 -14.28 8.77 -2.60
CA TRP A 95 -15.29 8.41 -1.60
C TRP A 95 -15.76 9.61 -0.77
N TYR A 96 -14.89 10.60 -0.52
CA TYR A 96 -15.30 11.84 0.13
C TYR A 96 -16.28 12.65 -0.75
N GLU A 97 -16.02 12.76 -2.04
CA GLU A 97 -16.90 13.41 -3.01
C GLU A 97 -18.32 12.77 -3.05
N GLU A 98 -18.40 11.46 -2.75
CA GLU A 98 -19.68 10.74 -2.59
C GLU A 98 -20.40 11.06 -1.25
N GLY A 99 -19.76 11.79 -0.35
CA GLY A 99 -20.33 12.23 0.93
C GLY A 99 -20.51 11.10 1.95
N VAL A 100 -19.65 10.09 1.91
CA VAL A 100 -19.75 8.87 2.76
C VAL A 100 -18.61 8.71 3.75
N LEU A 101 -17.64 9.64 3.78
CA LEU A 101 -16.52 9.61 4.73
C LEU A 101 -16.78 10.49 5.95
N ALA A 102 -16.36 10.00 7.11
CA ALA A 102 -16.46 10.67 8.40
C ALA A 102 -15.26 11.61 8.63
N ASP A 103 -15.49 12.67 9.40
CA ASP A 103 -14.46 13.60 9.88
C ASP A 103 -13.81 13.07 11.16
N ILE A 104 -12.53 12.80 11.12
CA ILE A 104 -11.71 12.37 12.27
C ILE A 104 -10.70 13.45 12.72
N SER A 105 -10.90 14.71 12.31
CA SER A 105 -9.99 15.81 12.63
C SER A 105 -9.80 16.00 14.13
N ALA A 106 -10.83 15.76 14.94
CA ALA A 106 -10.72 15.88 16.39
C ALA A 106 -9.67 14.92 16.99
N VAL A 107 -9.58 13.69 16.47
CA VAL A 107 -8.55 12.71 16.86
C VAL A 107 -7.19 13.17 16.35
N ALA A 108 -7.10 13.56 15.08
CA ALA A 108 -5.86 13.99 14.47
C ALA A 108 -5.24 15.20 15.20
N GLU A 109 -6.06 16.17 15.60
CA GLU A 109 -5.66 17.34 16.40
C GLU A 109 -5.19 16.93 17.80
N ALA A 110 -5.97 16.07 18.49
CA ALA A 110 -5.66 15.64 19.85
C ALA A 110 -4.36 14.84 19.94
N GLU A 111 -4.05 14.03 18.91
CA GLU A 111 -2.84 13.19 18.82
C GLU A 111 -1.69 13.88 18.04
N GLY A 112 -1.85 15.13 17.60
CA GLY A 112 -0.81 15.95 17.00
C GLY A 112 -0.30 15.42 15.65
N TRP A 113 -1.16 14.85 14.81
CA TRP A 113 -0.76 14.21 13.55
C TRP A 113 0.00 15.14 12.60
N ALA A 114 -0.32 16.42 12.58
CA ALA A 114 0.35 17.41 11.74
C ALA A 114 1.84 17.60 12.09
N ASP A 115 2.25 17.28 13.31
CA ASP A 115 3.62 17.43 13.76
C ASP A 115 4.48 16.19 13.46
N VAL A 116 3.86 15.03 13.25
CA VAL A 116 4.55 13.74 13.15
C VAL A 116 4.42 13.07 11.77
N LEU A 117 3.49 13.52 10.93
CA LEU A 117 3.29 13.00 9.57
C LEU A 117 3.92 13.96 8.55
N PRO A 118 4.72 13.46 7.57
CA PRO A 118 5.20 14.27 6.46
C PRO A 118 4.04 14.89 5.67
N ALA A 119 4.21 16.12 5.20
CA ALA A 119 3.16 16.83 4.44
C ALA A 119 2.70 16.04 3.20
N SER A 120 3.62 15.31 2.54
CA SER A 120 3.31 14.45 1.39
C SER A 120 2.37 13.30 1.76
N ILE A 121 2.46 12.77 2.98
CA ILE A 121 1.57 11.71 3.48
C ILE A 121 0.26 12.31 4.00
N ALA A 122 0.35 13.35 4.84
CA ALA A 122 -0.81 14.04 5.41
C ALA A 122 -1.78 14.55 4.32
N GLY A 123 -1.25 15.04 3.20
CA GLY A 123 -2.06 15.55 2.08
C GLY A 123 -3.00 14.51 1.46
N HIS A 124 -2.63 13.23 1.46
CA HIS A 124 -3.49 12.14 0.98
C HIS A 124 -4.58 11.75 2.00
N MET A 125 -4.37 12.07 3.28
CA MET A 125 -5.30 11.72 4.37
C MET A 125 -6.37 12.79 4.63
N GLN A 126 -6.20 13.96 4.01
CA GLN A 126 -7.11 15.12 4.18
C GLN A 126 -8.03 15.28 2.98
N CYS A 127 -9.31 15.56 3.27
CA CYS A 127 -10.37 15.81 2.31
C CYS A 127 -10.89 17.23 2.55
N GLU A 128 -10.66 18.18 1.64
CA GLU A 128 -11.07 19.59 1.80
C GLU A 128 -10.70 20.22 3.16
N GLY A 129 -9.57 19.77 3.74
CA GLY A 129 -9.05 20.33 5.00
C GLY A 129 -9.50 19.61 6.27
N ILE A 130 -10.32 18.57 6.18
CA ILE A 130 -10.60 17.65 7.29
C ILE A 130 -9.77 16.36 7.15
N TRP A 131 -9.47 15.70 8.26
CA TRP A 131 -8.88 14.36 8.23
C TRP A 131 -9.99 13.32 8.04
N CYS A 132 -9.87 12.51 6.98
CA CYS A 132 -10.85 11.49 6.62
C CYS A 132 -10.25 10.07 6.59
N ALA A 133 -8.93 9.96 6.71
CA ALA A 133 -8.21 8.69 6.78
C ALA A 133 -7.01 8.77 7.72
N ALA A 134 -6.58 7.61 8.23
CA ALA A 134 -5.42 7.44 9.10
C ALA A 134 -4.36 6.59 8.36
N PRO A 135 -3.11 7.09 8.17
CA PRO A 135 -2.06 6.35 7.45
C PRO A 135 -1.44 5.27 8.32
N VAL A 136 -1.27 4.08 7.74
CA VAL A 136 -0.75 2.90 8.43
C VAL A 136 0.77 2.78 8.26
N ASN A 137 1.26 3.09 7.05
CA ASN A 137 2.65 2.87 6.65
C ASN A 137 3.04 3.72 5.45
N VAL A 138 4.30 3.60 5.05
CA VAL A 138 4.78 3.94 3.71
C VAL A 138 5.45 2.71 3.12
N HIS A 139 4.98 2.29 1.96
CA HIS A 139 5.61 1.27 1.13
C HIS A 139 6.53 1.90 0.09
N ARG A 140 7.69 1.31 -0.12
CA ARG A 140 8.41 1.44 -1.37
C ARG A 140 7.97 0.33 -2.30
N VAL A 141 7.57 0.63 -3.54
CA VAL A 141 7.04 -0.35 -4.49
C VAL A 141 8.05 -0.79 -5.54
N ASP A 142 9.13 -0.05 -5.74
CA ASP A 142 10.18 -0.27 -6.73
C ASP A 142 11.38 -1.06 -6.16
N TRP A 143 11.13 -2.27 -5.63
CA TRP A 143 12.17 -3.16 -5.14
C TRP A 143 12.48 -4.32 -6.09
N ILE A 144 13.77 -4.72 -6.11
CA ILE A 144 14.22 -6.04 -6.58
C ILE A 144 14.53 -6.89 -5.35
N TRP A 145 13.80 -7.97 -5.20
CA TRP A 145 14.06 -9.04 -4.23
C TRP A 145 14.80 -10.16 -4.93
N ALA A 146 15.86 -10.70 -4.32
CA ALA A 146 16.65 -11.75 -4.92
C ALA A 146 16.97 -12.87 -3.92
N ASN A 147 17.04 -14.12 -4.41
CA ASN A 147 17.55 -15.23 -3.62
C ASN A 147 19.08 -15.16 -3.57
N ALA A 148 19.67 -15.05 -2.38
CA ALA A 148 21.11 -14.86 -2.19
C ALA A 148 21.91 -16.07 -2.72
N ASP A 149 21.49 -17.30 -2.36
CA ASP A 149 22.19 -18.54 -2.77
C ASP A 149 22.16 -18.74 -4.30
N VAL A 150 21.02 -18.42 -4.94
CA VAL A 150 20.88 -18.52 -6.41
C VAL A 150 21.83 -17.55 -7.10
N LEU A 151 21.95 -16.32 -6.62
CA LEU A 151 22.87 -15.34 -7.19
C LEU A 151 24.34 -15.75 -6.99
N GLU A 152 24.69 -16.18 -5.77
CA GLU A 152 26.06 -16.64 -5.45
C GLU A 152 26.45 -17.85 -6.33
N ALA A 153 25.60 -18.87 -6.40
CA ALA A 153 25.84 -20.09 -7.18
C ALA A 153 26.06 -19.80 -8.67
N ASN A 154 25.47 -18.73 -9.19
CA ASN A 154 25.62 -18.32 -10.59
C ASN A 154 26.64 -17.19 -10.78
N GLY A 155 27.30 -16.68 -9.72
CA GLY A 155 28.26 -15.58 -9.79
C GLY A 155 27.63 -14.31 -10.38
N ILE A 156 26.45 -13.92 -9.86
CA ILE A 156 25.67 -12.75 -10.26
C ILE A 156 25.65 -11.77 -9.09
N ALA A 157 25.98 -10.50 -9.34
CA ALA A 157 25.77 -9.41 -8.40
C ALA A 157 24.35 -8.82 -8.56
N MET A 158 23.85 -8.12 -7.55
CA MET A 158 22.60 -7.36 -7.68
C MET A 158 22.72 -6.35 -8.84
N PRO A 159 21.80 -6.36 -9.80
CA PRO A 159 21.84 -5.45 -10.95
C PRO A 159 21.48 -4.02 -10.51
N THR A 160 22.14 -3.03 -11.09
CA THR A 160 21.92 -1.59 -10.88
C THR A 160 21.37 -0.88 -12.11
N THR A 161 21.39 -1.56 -13.26
CA THR A 161 20.81 -1.09 -14.52
C THR A 161 19.93 -2.18 -15.15
N TRP A 162 19.02 -1.80 -16.04
CA TRP A 162 18.21 -2.78 -16.79
C TRP A 162 19.06 -3.66 -17.70
N ASP A 163 20.16 -3.15 -18.26
CA ASP A 163 21.09 -3.95 -19.05
C ASP A 163 21.77 -5.02 -18.19
N GLU A 164 22.20 -4.69 -16.99
CA GLU A 164 22.75 -5.65 -16.03
C GLU A 164 21.71 -6.68 -15.59
N PHE A 165 20.46 -6.24 -15.35
CA PHE A 165 19.36 -7.15 -15.03
C PHE A 165 19.10 -8.13 -16.18
N ASN A 166 19.03 -7.65 -17.42
CA ASN A 166 18.80 -8.48 -18.60
C ASN A 166 19.93 -9.49 -18.79
N ALA A 167 21.20 -9.07 -18.67
CA ALA A 167 22.35 -9.96 -18.76
C ALA A 167 22.37 -11.03 -17.64
N ALA A 168 22.00 -10.66 -16.41
CA ALA A 168 21.86 -11.60 -15.31
C ALA A 168 20.73 -12.60 -15.57
N ALA A 169 19.58 -12.14 -16.06
CA ALA A 169 18.43 -12.97 -16.38
C ALA A 169 18.73 -13.97 -17.51
N GLU A 170 19.40 -13.56 -18.58
CA GLU A 170 19.85 -14.46 -19.65
C GLU A 170 20.80 -15.55 -19.15
N LYS A 171 21.73 -15.19 -18.27
CA LYS A 171 22.66 -16.13 -17.63
C LYS A 171 21.92 -17.15 -16.76
N LEU A 172 20.91 -16.73 -16.00
CA LEU A 172 20.06 -17.59 -15.18
C LEU A 172 19.23 -18.55 -16.04
N GLN A 173 18.62 -18.06 -17.13
CA GLN A 173 17.90 -18.91 -18.09
C GLN A 173 18.81 -19.99 -18.67
N ALA A 174 20.02 -19.61 -19.06
CA ALA A 174 21.00 -20.57 -19.59
C ALA A 174 21.42 -21.62 -18.55
N ALA A 175 21.36 -21.28 -17.26
CA ALA A 175 21.59 -22.21 -16.14
C ALA A 175 20.32 -23.02 -15.74
N GLY A 176 19.18 -22.79 -16.40
CA GLY A 176 17.93 -23.49 -16.13
C GLY A 176 17.17 -22.96 -14.89
N VAL A 177 17.50 -21.74 -14.40
CA VAL A 177 16.82 -21.06 -13.31
C VAL A 177 15.81 -20.08 -13.90
N ILE A 178 14.61 -19.96 -13.30
CA ILE A 178 13.64 -18.92 -13.64
C ILE A 178 14.21 -17.57 -13.21
N PRO A 179 14.47 -16.62 -14.12
CA PRO A 179 15.06 -15.35 -13.74
C PRO A 179 14.12 -14.49 -12.89
N LEU A 180 12.86 -14.33 -13.33
CA LEU A 180 11.88 -13.44 -12.73
C LEU A 180 10.63 -14.19 -12.26
N ALA A 181 10.42 -14.28 -10.96
CA ALA A 181 9.16 -14.71 -10.40
C ALA A 181 8.14 -13.57 -10.55
N HIS A 182 7.00 -13.88 -11.17
CA HIS A 182 5.95 -12.92 -11.44
C HIS A 182 4.58 -13.56 -11.24
N GLY A 183 3.60 -12.77 -10.81
CA GLY A 183 2.20 -13.18 -10.75
C GLY A 183 1.44 -12.72 -11.98
N GLY A 184 0.27 -13.32 -12.22
CA GLY A 184 -0.51 -13.07 -13.44
C GLY A 184 -1.70 -12.17 -13.24
N GLN A 185 -1.60 -11.20 -12.34
CA GLN A 185 -2.66 -10.22 -12.06
C GLN A 185 -2.25 -8.85 -12.63
N ALA A 186 -3.19 -8.10 -13.19
CA ALA A 186 -2.93 -6.84 -13.89
C ALA A 186 -2.13 -5.82 -13.05
N TRP A 187 -2.42 -5.71 -11.75
CA TRP A 187 -1.68 -4.82 -10.88
C TRP A 187 -0.20 -5.19 -10.70
N GLN A 188 0.15 -6.49 -10.83
CA GLN A 188 1.55 -6.93 -10.78
C GLN A 188 2.29 -6.57 -12.08
N ASP A 189 1.62 -6.66 -13.25
CA ASP A 189 2.15 -6.17 -14.51
C ASP A 189 2.43 -4.65 -14.43
N ALA A 190 1.49 -3.89 -13.85
CA ALA A 190 1.63 -2.46 -13.63
C ALA A 190 2.77 -2.11 -12.66
N THR A 191 2.99 -2.91 -11.60
CA THR A 191 4.11 -2.73 -10.66
C THR A 191 5.47 -2.86 -11.37
N VAL A 192 5.63 -3.88 -12.20
CA VAL A 192 6.87 -4.04 -12.99
C VAL A 192 7.01 -2.90 -14.00
N PHE A 193 5.92 -2.51 -14.66
CA PHE A 193 5.91 -1.43 -15.64
C PHE A 193 6.34 -0.09 -15.03
N GLU A 194 5.79 0.31 -13.87
CA GLU A 194 6.17 1.59 -13.26
C GLU A 194 7.64 1.62 -12.81
N ALA A 195 8.17 0.47 -12.34
CA ALA A 195 9.58 0.35 -12.02
C ALA A 195 10.48 0.48 -13.26
N VAL A 196 10.10 -0.15 -14.39
CA VAL A 196 10.79 0.00 -15.67
C VAL A 196 10.68 1.44 -16.18
N ALA A 197 9.50 2.05 -16.07
CA ALA A 197 9.28 3.43 -16.50
C ALA A 197 10.14 4.41 -15.71
N LEU A 198 10.23 4.28 -14.37
CA LEU A 198 11.13 5.11 -13.57
C LEU A 198 12.58 5.00 -14.04
N GLY A 199 13.04 3.79 -14.31
CA GLY A 199 14.43 3.54 -14.73
C GLY A 199 14.77 4.07 -16.13
N ILE A 200 13.79 4.21 -17.02
CA ILE A 200 14.01 4.69 -18.40
C ILE A 200 13.69 6.18 -18.56
N LEU A 201 12.58 6.64 -17.99
CA LEU A 201 12.13 8.03 -18.08
C LEU A 201 12.85 8.94 -17.07
N GLY A 202 13.41 8.37 -16.00
CA GLY A 202 13.86 9.10 -14.82
C GLY A 202 12.70 9.72 -14.01
N ALA A 203 13.01 10.33 -12.87
CA ALA A 203 12.01 10.88 -11.96
C ALA A 203 11.12 11.97 -12.62
N GLU A 204 11.71 12.90 -13.37
CA GLU A 204 10.98 13.98 -14.06
C GLU A 204 10.04 13.41 -15.14
N GLY A 205 10.52 12.47 -15.97
CA GLY A 205 9.72 11.84 -17.01
C GLY A 205 8.60 10.98 -16.42
N PHE A 206 8.86 10.25 -15.34
CA PHE A 206 7.84 9.50 -14.61
C PHE A 206 6.73 10.43 -14.08
N HIS A 207 7.10 11.54 -13.45
CA HIS A 207 6.15 12.51 -12.93
C HIS A 207 5.27 13.07 -14.05
N LYS A 208 5.87 13.48 -15.19
CA LYS A 208 5.11 13.97 -16.35
C LYS A 208 4.15 12.93 -16.89
N ALA A 209 4.60 11.67 -17.04
CA ALA A 209 3.79 10.61 -17.62
C ALA A 209 2.64 10.16 -16.70
N PHE A 210 2.90 9.98 -15.39
CA PHE A 210 1.99 9.27 -14.49
C PHE A 210 1.43 10.10 -13.33
N VAL A 211 1.78 11.38 -13.26
CA VAL A 211 1.14 12.35 -12.34
C VAL A 211 0.44 13.44 -13.14
N GLU A 212 1.12 14.01 -14.14
CA GLU A 212 0.57 15.09 -14.98
C GLU A 212 -0.18 14.56 -16.21
N LEU A 213 0.00 13.30 -16.60
CA LEU A 213 -0.56 12.66 -17.78
C LEU A 213 -0.19 13.42 -19.07
N ASP A 214 1.05 13.91 -19.15
CA ASP A 214 1.57 14.67 -20.30
C ASP A 214 1.61 13.82 -21.56
N GLU A 215 0.80 14.20 -22.57
CA GLU A 215 0.66 13.46 -23.82
C GLU A 215 2.01 13.31 -24.56
N ALA A 216 2.86 14.34 -24.52
CA ALA A 216 4.15 14.29 -25.20
C ALA A 216 5.07 13.22 -24.60
N THR A 217 5.08 13.11 -23.27
CA THR A 217 5.84 12.07 -22.57
C THR A 217 5.22 10.68 -22.77
N LEU A 218 3.89 10.57 -22.70
CA LEU A 218 3.17 9.30 -22.93
C LEU A 218 3.35 8.75 -24.35
N THR A 219 3.65 9.61 -25.34
CA THR A 219 3.85 9.23 -26.76
C THR A 219 5.30 9.28 -27.21
N SER A 220 6.25 9.42 -26.29
CA SER A 220 7.68 9.55 -26.59
C SER A 220 8.34 8.25 -27.04
N ASP A 221 9.50 8.36 -27.65
CA ASP A 221 10.35 7.19 -28.00
C ASP A 221 10.86 6.48 -26.73
N GLU A 222 11.05 7.21 -25.63
CA GLU A 222 11.40 6.65 -24.32
C GLU A 222 10.26 5.77 -23.77
N MET A 223 8.98 6.16 -23.97
CA MET A 223 7.84 5.31 -23.58
C MET A 223 7.78 4.03 -24.44
N VAL A 224 8.15 4.11 -25.72
CA VAL A 224 8.33 2.90 -26.55
C VAL A 224 9.41 2.00 -25.94
N ALA A 225 10.54 2.55 -25.50
CA ALA A 225 11.60 1.79 -24.86
C ALA A 225 11.15 1.15 -23.51
N VAL A 226 10.25 1.80 -22.75
CA VAL A 226 9.62 1.20 -21.56
C VAL A 226 8.86 -0.07 -21.94
N PHE A 227 8.01 -0.03 -22.95
CA PHE A 227 7.27 -1.21 -23.42
C PHE A 227 8.18 -2.29 -24.03
N ASP A 228 9.27 -1.91 -24.71
CA ASP A 228 10.27 -2.87 -25.21
C ASP A 228 10.97 -3.60 -24.05
N GLN A 229 11.33 -2.89 -22.99
CA GLN A 229 11.88 -3.50 -21.78
C GLN A 229 10.84 -4.42 -21.11
N MET A 230 9.57 -4.05 -21.04
CA MET A 230 8.50 -4.92 -20.54
C MET A 230 8.39 -6.20 -21.35
N ARG A 231 8.53 -6.14 -22.68
CA ARG A 231 8.57 -7.31 -23.57
C ARG A 231 9.76 -8.21 -23.24
N THR A 232 10.92 -7.63 -22.97
CA THR A 232 12.11 -8.34 -22.53
C THR A 232 11.87 -9.04 -21.19
N MET A 233 11.32 -8.31 -20.20
CA MET A 233 10.99 -8.86 -18.89
C MET A 233 10.01 -10.04 -18.99
N ARG A 234 9.01 -9.96 -19.88
CA ARG A 234 8.07 -11.05 -20.12
C ARG A 234 8.78 -12.34 -20.57
N GLY A 235 9.88 -12.22 -21.28
CA GLY A 235 10.71 -13.37 -21.71
C GLY A 235 11.43 -14.07 -20.54
N PHE A 236 11.53 -13.47 -19.38
CA PHE A 236 12.18 -14.00 -18.17
C PHE A 236 11.21 -14.66 -17.19
N VAL A 237 9.91 -14.51 -17.41
CA VAL A 237 8.85 -15.09 -16.57
C VAL A 237 8.50 -16.49 -17.06
N ASP A 238 8.24 -17.42 -16.13
CA ASP A 238 7.81 -18.79 -16.45
C ASP A 238 6.43 -18.84 -17.13
N ALA A 239 6.14 -19.96 -17.81
CA ALA A 239 4.92 -20.12 -18.58
C ALA A 239 3.64 -20.25 -17.71
N ASN A 240 3.77 -20.57 -16.42
CA ASN A 240 2.65 -20.87 -15.52
C ASN A 240 2.28 -19.69 -14.60
N PHE A 241 2.69 -18.47 -14.94
CA PHE A 241 2.51 -17.29 -14.09
C PHE A 241 1.06 -16.79 -14.03
N SER A 242 0.25 -17.06 -15.05
CA SER A 242 -1.13 -16.55 -15.17
C SER A 242 -1.97 -16.90 -13.94
N GLY A 243 -2.59 -15.90 -13.33
CA GLY A 243 -3.42 -16.05 -12.14
C GLY A 243 -2.66 -16.35 -10.84
N ARG A 244 -1.33 -16.38 -10.86
CA ARG A 244 -0.51 -16.57 -9.66
C ARG A 244 -0.62 -15.34 -8.76
N ASP A 245 -0.89 -15.56 -7.48
CA ASP A 245 -0.83 -14.49 -6.48
C ASP A 245 0.62 -14.07 -6.22
N TRP A 246 0.81 -12.80 -5.85
CA TRP A 246 2.12 -12.19 -5.64
C TRP A 246 2.98 -12.90 -4.59
N ASN A 247 2.37 -13.35 -3.50
CA ASN A 247 3.06 -14.07 -2.42
C ASN A 247 3.52 -15.47 -2.85
N LEU A 248 2.85 -16.10 -3.82
CA LEU A 248 3.33 -17.35 -4.42
C LEU A 248 4.56 -17.11 -5.32
N ALA A 249 4.61 -15.96 -6.01
CA ALA A 249 5.82 -15.56 -6.72
C ALA A 249 6.96 -15.26 -5.73
N THR A 250 6.69 -14.61 -4.60
CA THR A 250 7.67 -14.41 -3.52
C THR A 250 8.18 -15.75 -2.98
N ALA A 251 7.30 -16.74 -2.79
CA ALA A 251 7.69 -18.08 -2.35
C ALA A 251 8.65 -18.77 -3.35
N MET A 252 8.52 -18.55 -4.66
CA MET A 252 9.47 -19.08 -5.65
C MET A 252 10.88 -18.53 -5.43
N VAL A 253 11.01 -17.23 -5.10
CA VAL A 253 12.30 -16.64 -4.76
C VAL A 253 12.82 -17.20 -3.43
N MET A 254 11.98 -17.29 -2.40
CA MET A 254 12.36 -17.88 -1.11
C MET A 254 12.92 -19.29 -1.23
N ASN A 255 12.33 -20.10 -2.12
CA ASN A 255 12.70 -21.51 -2.31
C ASN A 255 13.83 -21.72 -3.32
N GLY A 256 14.35 -20.67 -3.96
CA GLY A 256 15.38 -20.75 -4.99
C GLY A 256 14.87 -21.31 -6.34
N GLU A 257 13.55 -21.35 -6.55
CA GLU A 257 12.95 -21.73 -7.83
C GLU A 257 13.10 -20.61 -8.86
N ALA A 258 13.13 -19.37 -8.39
CA ALA A 258 13.39 -18.18 -9.18
C ALA A 258 14.46 -17.31 -8.52
N ALA A 259 15.16 -16.49 -9.31
CA ALA A 259 16.22 -15.64 -8.81
C ALA A 259 15.72 -14.30 -8.28
N PHE A 260 14.85 -13.61 -9.04
CA PHE A 260 14.39 -12.26 -8.75
C PHE A 260 12.87 -12.17 -8.68
N GLN A 261 12.39 -11.15 -7.93
CA GLN A 261 11.03 -10.63 -8.02
C GLN A 261 11.09 -9.10 -7.98
N ILE A 262 10.32 -8.42 -8.82
CA ILE A 262 10.06 -6.98 -8.72
C ILE A 262 8.70 -6.82 -8.04
N MET A 263 8.70 -6.27 -6.82
CA MET A 263 7.51 -6.18 -5.98
C MET A 263 7.78 -5.21 -4.83
N GLY A 264 6.73 -4.56 -4.31
CA GLY A 264 6.86 -3.71 -3.15
C GLY A 264 7.34 -4.43 -1.88
N ASP A 265 7.67 -3.66 -0.88
CA ASP A 265 8.28 -4.16 0.36
C ASP A 265 7.38 -5.06 1.22
N TRP A 266 6.08 -5.19 0.93
CA TRP A 266 5.24 -6.25 1.50
C TRP A 266 5.75 -7.67 1.18
N ALA A 267 6.54 -7.85 0.10
CA ALA A 267 7.22 -9.11 -0.16
C ALA A 267 8.22 -9.44 0.95
N LYS A 268 8.91 -8.44 1.52
CA LYS A 268 9.78 -8.63 2.68
C LYS A 268 9.03 -9.22 3.87
N GLY A 269 7.78 -8.77 4.09
CA GLY A 269 6.92 -9.33 5.14
C GLY A 269 6.73 -10.85 5.03
N GLU A 270 6.62 -11.39 3.80
CA GLU A 270 6.55 -12.83 3.57
C GLU A 270 7.89 -13.55 3.86
N PHE A 271 9.01 -12.97 3.41
CA PHE A 271 10.35 -13.50 3.74
C PHE A 271 10.56 -13.56 5.26
N MET A 272 10.25 -12.47 5.96
CA MET A 272 10.40 -12.38 7.42
C MET A 272 9.44 -13.34 8.15
N ALA A 273 8.20 -13.49 7.68
CA ALA A 273 7.23 -14.43 8.24
C ALA A 273 7.69 -15.90 8.09
N ALA A 274 8.46 -16.20 7.04
CA ALA A 274 9.10 -17.50 6.82
C ALA A 274 10.44 -17.67 7.56
N GLY A 275 10.87 -16.69 8.36
CA GLY A 275 12.11 -16.73 9.13
C GLY A 275 13.36 -16.49 8.30
N LYS A 276 13.23 -15.88 7.13
CA LYS A 276 14.35 -15.52 6.25
C LYS A 276 15.02 -14.23 6.72
N VAL A 277 16.34 -14.13 6.54
CA VAL A 277 17.17 -13.04 7.03
C VAL A 277 17.65 -12.17 5.87
N PRO A 278 17.40 -10.83 5.91
CA PRO A 278 17.87 -9.89 4.89
C PRO A 278 19.40 -9.86 4.85
N GLY A 279 19.97 -9.92 3.64
CA GLY A 279 21.42 -9.94 3.44
C GLY A 279 22.09 -11.32 3.56
N GLU A 280 21.35 -12.33 4.07
CA GLU A 280 21.80 -13.71 4.18
C GLU A 280 21.00 -14.63 3.24
N ASP A 281 19.71 -14.80 3.48
CA ASP A 281 18.81 -15.65 2.68
C ASP A 281 18.30 -14.94 1.41
N PHE A 282 18.08 -13.64 1.50
CA PHE A 282 17.60 -12.81 0.41
C PHE A 282 18.26 -11.43 0.39
N LEU A 283 18.33 -10.86 -0.80
CA LEU A 283 18.88 -9.52 -1.03
C LEU A 283 17.75 -8.57 -1.46
N CYS A 284 17.93 -7.30 -1.15
CA CYS A 284 17.05 -6.21 -1.55
C CYS A 284 17.88 -5.08 -2.22
N ALA A 285 17.35 -4.55 -3.31
CA ALA A 285 17.86 -3.32 -3.93
C ALA A 285 16.68 -2.55 -4.55
N SER A 286 16.85 -1.23 -4.72
CA SER A 286 15.95 -0.47 -5.59
C SER A 286 16.03 -0.99 -7.03
N THR A 287 14.94 -0.90 -7.78
CA THR A 287 15.00 -1.08 -9.22
C THR A 287 15.87 0.01 -9.86
N PRO A 288 16.43 -0.24 -11.06
CA PRO A 288 17.18 0.79 -11.76
C PRO A 288 16.40 2.09 -11.91
N GLY A 289 17.01 3.22 -11.55
CA GLY A 289 16.41 4.55 -11.62
C GLY A 289 16.70 5.38 -10.36
N ASP A 290 16.67 6.70 -10.51
CA ASP A 290 16.91 7.64 -9.43
C ASP A 290 15.59 8.17 -8.87
N GLY A 291 14.90 7.36 -8.03
CA GLY A 291 13.65 7.75 -7.42
C GLY A 291 13.13 6.75 -6.40
N PHE A 292 12.07 7.13 -5.75
CA PHE A 292 11.35 6.33 -4.77
C PHE A 292 9.87 6.33 -5.12
N LEU A 293 9.34 5.21 -5.59
CA LEU A 293 7.90 5.05 -5.81
C LEU A 293 7.23 4.64 -4.51
N TYR A 294 6.32 5.47 -4.02
CA TYR A 294 5.66 5.20 -2.75
C TYR A 294 4.18 4.84 -2.89
N ASN A 295 3.73 4.03 -1.95
CA ASN A 295 2.34 3.73 -1.65
C ASN A 295 2.09 3.90 -0.15
N VAL A 296 0.94 4.45 0.23
CA VAL A 296 0.52 4.61 1.62
C VAL A 296 -0.76 3.83 1.82
N ASP A 297 -0.70 2.77 2.61
CA ASP A 297 -1.93 2.15 3.08
C ASP A 297 -2.53 3.01 4.19
N SER A 298 -3.83 3.17 4.16
CA SER A 298 -4.57 3.93 5.17
C SER A 298 -5.93 3.30 5.44
N PHE A 299 -6.54 3.64 6.56
CA PHE A 299 -7.94 3.36 6.81
C PHE A 299 -8.74 4.65 6.75
N ALA A 300 -9.67 4.73 5.79
CA ALA A 300 -10.67 5.78 5.73
C ALA A 300 -11.88 5.39 6.60
N MET A 301 -12.40 6.34 7.36
CA MET A 301 -13.56 6.15 8.22
C MET A 301 -14.82 6.52 7.46
N PHE A 302 -15.81 5.62 7.45
CA PHE A 302 -17.07 5.83 6.76
C PHE A 302 -18.12 6.39 7.70
N GLU A 303 -19.08 7.18 7.19
CA GLU A 303 -20.22 7.62 7.97
C GLU A 303 -21.00 6.42 8.50
N VAL A 304 -21.20 6.38 9.80
CA VAL A 304 -21.91 5.31 10.52
C VAL A 304 -22.88 5.86 11.55
N ASP A 305 -23.95 5.12 11.78
CA ASP A 305 -24.87 5.36 12.88
C ASP A 305 -24.43 4.61 14.14
N GLY A 306 -24.59 5.25 15.31
CA GLY A 306 -24.32 4.66 16.62
C GLY A 306 -23.03 5.19 17.27
N GLU A 307 -23.13 5.52 18.55
CA GLU A 307 -21.99 6.05 19.33
C GLU A 307 -20.88 5.01 19.55
N ASP A 308 -21.22 3.73 19.56
CA ASP A 308 -20.32 2.60 19.64
C ASP A 308 -19.38 2.49 18.41
N LYS A 309 -19.94 2.69 17.22
CA LYS A 309 -19.14 2.69 15.99
C LYS A 309 -18.28 3.94 15.84
N LYS A 310 -18.81 5.11 16.22
CA LYS A 310 -18.03 6.36 16.24
C LYS A 310 -16.87 6.28 17.24
N ALA A 311 -17.12 5.78 18.44
CA ALA A 311 -16.07 5.51 19.42
C ALA A 311 -15.05 4.50 18.88
N GLY A 312 -15.49 3.51 18.07
CA GLY A 312 -14.63 2.58 17.36
C GLY A 312 -13.73 3.26 16.34
N GLN A 313 -14.26 4.22 15.57
CA GLN A 313 -13.47 5.00 14.61
C GLN A 313 -12.41 5.87 15.30
N GLU A 314 -12.80 6.57 16.37
CA GLU A 314 -11.88 7.39 17.15
C GLU A 314 -10.73 6.56 17.75
N LEU A 315 -11.06 5.42 18.37
CA LEU A 315 -10.07 4.51 18.91
C LEU A 315 -9.16 3.95 17.81
N LEU A 316 -9.75 3.50 16.70
CA LEU A 316 -9.00 2.91 15.58
C LEU A 316 -8.03 3.94 14.97
N ALA A 317 -8.50 5.15 14.69
CA ALA A 317 -7.70 6.24 14.14
C ALA A 317 -6.52 6.61 15.07
N LYS A 318 -6.79 6.71 16.38
CA LYS A 318 -5.77 6.95 17.39
C LYS A 318 -4.69 5.86 17.41
N LEU A 319 -5.10 4.58 17.39
CA LEU A 319 -4.18 3.45 17.44
C LEU A 319 -3.32 3.36 16.17
N ILE A 320 -3.92 3.53 14.99
CA ILE A 320 -3.22 3.44 13.70
C ILE A 320 -2.04 4.39 13.61
N VAL A 321 -2.18 5.63 14.08
CA VAL A 321 -1.10 6.61 14.06
C VAL A 321 -0.28 6.56 15.36
N GLY A 322 -0.62 5.69 16.30
CA GLY A 322 0.13 5.47 17.54
C GLY A 322 1.54 4.92 17.28
N GLU A 323 2.52 5.40 18.04
CA GLU A 323 3.95 5.08 17.87
C GLU A 323 4.21 3.56 17.91
N ASN A 324 3.63 2.85 18.91
CA ASN A 324 3.79 1.40 19.05
C ASN A 324 3.24 0.63 17.85
N PHE A 325 2.05 0.98 17.37
CA PHE A 325 1.48 0.34 16.18
C PHE A 325 2.33 0.60 14.94
N GLN A 326 2.75 1.84 14.74
CA GLN A 326 3.60 2.22 13.60
C GLN A 326 4.94 1.45 13.58
N GLU A 327 5.51 1.12 14.73
CA GLU A 327 6.70 0.26 14.80
C GLU A 327 6.34 -1.20 14.53
N VAL A 328 5.49 -1.81 15.37
CA VAL A 328 5.25 -3.26 15.36
C VAL A 328 4.56 -3.75 14.09
N PHE A 329 3.59 -2.98 13.58
CA PHE A 329 2.94 -3.31 12.30
C PHE A 329 3.94 -3.33 11.15
N ASN A 330 4.76 -2.30 11.03
CA ASN A 330 5.71 -2.15 9.92
C ASN A 330 6.86 -3.16 9.95
N LEU A 331 7.29 -3.59 11.12
CA LEU A 331 8.21 -4.71 11.29
C LEU A 331 7.64 -6.03 10.69
N ASN A 332 6.34 -6.28 10.82
CA ASN A 332 5.69 -7.45 10.24
C ASN A 332 5.33 -7.28 8.76
N LYS A 333 4.89 -6.08 8.36
CA LYS A 333 4.42 -5.78 7.00
C LYS A 333 5.55 -5.66 5.99
N GLY A 334 6.75 -5.33 6.46
CA GLY A 334 7.92 -5.12 5.61
C GLY A 334 8.13 -3.66 5.18
N SER A 335 7.19 -2.78 5.47
CA SER A 335 7.16 -1.35 5.16
C SER A 335 7.91 -0.51 6.19
N ILE A 336 7.82 0.82 6.06
CA ILE A 336 8.34 1.77 7.04
C ILE A 336 7.19 2.58 7.66
N PRO A 337 7.38 3.12 8.90
CA PRO A 337 6.36 3.95 9.54
C PRO A 337 5.98 5.17 8.72
N ALA A 338 4.69 5.56 8.77
CA ALA A 338 4.22 6.84 8.22
C ALA A 338 4.67 8.03 9.08
N ARG A 339 4.89 7.81 10.38
CA ARG A 339 5.41 8.82 11.32
C ARG A 339 6.92 8.99 11.18
N THR A 340 7.39 10.22 11.35
CA THR A 340 8.82 10.57 11.27
C THR A 340 9.58 10.41 12.58
N ASP A 341 8.89 10.23 13.71
CA ASP A 341 9.45 10.18 15.06
C ASP A 341 9.53 8.78 15.66
N VAL A 342 9.15 7.74 14.90
CA VAL A 342 9.33 6.33 15.31
C VAL A 342 10.80 5.94 15.21
N ALA A 343 11.33 5.34 16.28
CA ALA A 343 12.69 4.82 16.28
C ALA A 343 12.83 3.63 15.30
N LEU A 344 13.90 3.62 14.52
CA LEU A 344 14.15 2.59 13.50
C LEU A 344 15.18 1.53 13.96
N ASP A 345 15.58 1.52 15.23
CA ASP A 345 16.62 0.61 15.74
C ASP A 345 16.27 -0.89 15.62
N ALA A 346 14.97 -1.22 15.59
CA ALA A 346 14.47 -2.58 15.44
C ALA A 346 14.33 -3.02 13.97
N PHE A 347 14.45 -2.08 13.02
CA PHE A 347 14.23 -2.34 11.60
C PHE A 347 15.47 -2.94 10.92
N ASP A 348 15.23 -3.80 9.93
CA ASP A 348 16.28 -4.46 9.15
C ASP A 348 16.95 -3.52 8.13
N SER A 349 18.03 -3.99 7.52
CA SER A 349 18.83 -3.20 6.57
C SER A 349 18.04 -2.73 5.35
N CYS A 350 17.06 -3.50 4.86
CA CYS A 350 16.21 -3.09 3.72
C CYS A 350 15.25 -1.95 4.12
N ALA A 351 14.66 -2.03 5.31
CA ALA A 351 13.80 -0.96 5.83
C ALA A 351 14.59 0.33 6.12
N LEU A 352 15.80 0.21 6.69
CA LEU A 352 16.69 1.35 6.92
C LEU A 352 17.11 2.02 5.60
N LEU A 353 17.40 1.22 4.56
CA LEU A 353 17.66 1.73 3.21
C LEU A 353 16.42 2.46 2.66
N SER A 354 15.23 1.86 2.80
CA SER A 354 13.96 2.47 2.37
C SER A 354 13.74 3.84 3.03
N ALA A 355 13.92 3.93 4.35
CA ALA A 355 13.73 5.18 5.08
C ALA A 355 14.74 6.27 4.66
N ALA A 356 16.00 5.89 4.47
CA ALA A 356 17.05 6.82 4.01
C ALA A 356 16.78 7.31 2.58
N ASP A 357 16.42 6.42 1.67
CA ASP A 357 16.11 6.77 0.28
C ASP A 357 14.84 7.61 0.17
N MET A 358 13.80 7.33 0.98
CA MET A 358 12.60 8.16 1.04
C MET A 358 12.92 9.60 1.45
N GLN A 359 13.75 9.77 2.48
CA GLN A 359 14.18 11.09 2.92
C GLN A 359 14.95 11.81 1.80
N ALA A 360 15.95 11.15 1.22
CA ALA A 360 16.75 11.73 0.13
C ALA A 360 15.89 12.11 -1.08
N SER A 361 14.93 11.25 -1.45
CA SER A 361 14.01 11.48 -2.57
C SER A 361 13.02 12.61 -2.29
N SER A 362 12.61 12.78 -1.04
CA SER A 362 11.79 13.93 -0.62
C SER A 362 12.55 15.25 -0.75
N GLU A 363 13.84 15.25 -0.44
CA GLU A 363 14.70 16.45 -0.49
C GLU A 363 15.05 16.86 -1.94
N ASN A 364 15.23 15.90 -2.84
CA ASN A 364 15.63 16.15 -4.22
C ASN A 364 14.48 16.16 -5.24
N GLY A 365 13.23 15.91 -4.79
CA GLY A 365 12.04 15.92 -5.64
C GLY A 365 11.81 14.65 -6.45
N SER A 366 12.46 13.52 -6.09
CA SER A 366 12.28 12.21 -6.71
C SER A 366 11.41 11.24 -5.88
N LEU A 367 10.71 11.74 -4.86
CA LEU A 367 9.67 10.98 -4.13
C LEU A 367 8.37 11.03 -4.94
N LEU A 368 8.00 9.93 -5.56
CA LEU A 368 6.97 9.84 -6.59
C LEU A 368 5.81 8.94 -6.15
N PRO A 369 4.56 9.39 -6.27
CA PRO A 369 3.41 8.52 -5.98
C PRO A 369 3.28 7.43 -7.04
N SER A 370 3.10 6.18 -6.60
CA SER A 370 2.86 5.04 -7.49
C SER A 370 1.50 5.17 -8.18
N TYR A 371 1.46 5.07 -9.51
CA TYR A 371 0.19 4.99 -10.22
C TYR A 371 -0.41 3.57 -10.11
N ALA A 372 0.43 2.54 -10.18
CA ALA A 372 0.01 1.13 -10.12
C ALA A 372 -0.67 0.77 -8.79
N HIS A 373 -0.32 1.49 -7.73
CA HIS A 373 -0.88 1.28 -6.38
C HIS A 373 -1.86 2.38 -5.95
N GLY A 374 -2.36 3.17 -6.92
CA GLY A 374 -3.45 4.13 -6.69
C GLY A 374 -3.04 5.33 -5.82
N MET A 375 -1.78 5.79 -5.89
CA MET A 375 -1.34 7.00 -5.18
C MET A 375 -1.32 8.24 -6.08
N ALA A 376 -1.05 8.07 -7.38
CA ALA A 376 -0.87 9.19 -8.30
C ALA A 376 -2.17 9.64 -8.98
N LEU A 377 -3.03 8.68 -9.34
CA LEU A 377 -4.15 8.89 -10.27
C LEU A 377 -5.47 8.38 -9.68
N ARG A 378 -6.59 8.94 -10.17
CA ARG A 378 -7.92 8.41 -9.91
C ARG A 378 -8.09 7.02 -10.55
N GLY A 379 -9.02 6.22 -10.00
CA GLY A 379 -9.21 4.83 -10.39
C GLY A 379 -9.43 4.62 -11.89
N ALA A 380 -10.20 5.49 -12.56
CA ALA A 380 -10.44 5.39 -14.00
C ALA A 380 -9.15 5.55 -14.83
N GLN A 381 -8.30 6.52 -14.49
CA GLN A 381 -7.05 6.80 -15.19
C GLN A 381 -6.01 5.70 -14.95
N SER A 382 -5.83 5.30 -13.69
CA SER A 382 -4.94 4.22 -13.31
C SER A 382 -5.33 2.89 -13.97
N GLY A 383 -6.63 2.57 -13.98
CA GLY A 383 -7.17 1.38 -14.65
C GLY A 383 -6.94 1.41 -16.16
N ALA A 384 -7.16 2.54 -16.83
CA ALA A 384 -6.93 2.67 -18.27
C ALA A 384 -5.47 2.42 -18.66
N ILE A 385 -4.50 2.91 -17.88
CA ILE A 385 -3.07 2.62 -18.08
C ILE A 385 -2.79 1.14 -17.85
N THR A 386 -3.25 0.59 -16.73
CA THR A 386 -3.05 -0.81 -16.35
C THR A 386 -3.58 -1.79 -17.40
N ASP A 387 -4.75 -1.51 -17.99
CA ASP A 387 -5.34 -2.35 -19.04
C ASP A 387 -4.43 -2.44 -20.28
N VAL A 388 -3.85 -1.32 -20.71
CA VAL A 388 -2.91 -1.31 -21.85
C VAL A 388 -1.61 -2.05 -21.53
N VAL A 389 -1.06 -1.81 -20.35
CA VAL A 389 0.15 -2.50 -19.86
C VAL A 389 -0.05 -4.00 -19.83
N THR A 390 -1.15 -4.45 -19.23
CA THR A 390 -1.50 -5.88 -19.13
C THR A 390 -1.76 -6.50 -20.52
N ALA A 391 -2.46 -5.78 -21.40
CA ALA A 391 -2.69 -6.23 -22.76
C ALA A 391 -1.36 -6.42 -23.53
N HIS A 392 -0.43 -5.45 -23.42
CA HIS A 392 0.89 -5.57 -24.02
C HIS A 392 1.70 -6.73 -23.43
N PHE A 393 1.76 -6.85 -22.11
CA PHE A 393 2.53 -7.88 -21.42
C PHE A 393 2.08 -9.31 -21.80
N ASN A 394 0.76 -9.50 -22.00
CA ASN A 394 0.13 -10.80 -22.21
C ASN A 394 -0.24 -11.11 -23.67
N SER A 395 0.18 -10.29 -24.64
CA SER A 395 -0.09 -10.51 -26.07
C SER A 395 1.11 -10.19 -26.94
N ASP A 396 0.95 -10.29 -28.27
CA ASP A 396 1.95 -9.90 -29.26
C ASP A 396 1.80 -8.42 -29.70
N MET A 397 1.12 -7.58 -28.91
CA MET A 397 0.98 -6.16 -29.18
C MET A 397 2.35 -5.50 -29.32
N SER A 398 2.60 -4.74 -30.39
CA SER A 398 3.87 -4.01 -30.51
C SER A 398 3.97 -2.88 -29.49
N SER A 399 5.19 -2.49 -29.10
CA SER A 399 5.42 -1.38 -28.17
C SER A 399 4.89 -0.06 -28.76
N ALA A 400 4.99 0.14 -30.06
CA ALA A 400 4.42 1.33 -30.74
C ALA A 400 2.89 1.35 -30.68
N ASP A 401 2.22 0.18 -30.85
CA ASP A 401 0.77 0.10 -30.71
C ASP A 401 0.34 0.30 -29.24
N ALA A 402 1.13 -0.21 -28.29
CA ALA A 402 0.87 -0.03 -26.87
C ALA A 402 0.93 1.47 -26.49
N VAL A 403 1.95 2.19 -26.94
CA VAL A 403 2.09 3.64 -26.73
C VAL A 403 0.90 4.42 -27.33
N ALA A 404 0.50 4.09 -28.57
CA ALA A 404 -0.67 4.72 -29.20
C ALA A 404 -1.97 4.44 -28.42
N GLN A 405 -2.16 3.21 -27.93
CA GLN A 405 -3.32 2.85 -27.10
C GLN A 405 -3.27 3.51 -25.72
N LEU A 406 -2.08 3.65 -25.11
CA LEU A 406 -1.88 4.30 -23.82
C LEU A 406 -2.36 5.76 -23.87
N ALA A 407 -1.89 6.52 -24.86
CA ALA A 407 -2.31 7.92 -25.03
C ALA A 407 -3.85 8.04 -25.24
N GLN A 408 -4.42 7.15 -26.05
CA GLN A 408 -5.86 7.14 -26.27
C GLN A 408 -6.65 6.72 -25.03
N ALA A 409 -6.20 5.71 -24.26
CA ALA A 409 -6.84 5.25 -23.04
C ALA A 409 -6.85 6.36 -21.99
N VAL A 410 -5.73 7.04 -21.79
CA VAL A 410 -5.64 8.20 -20.90
C VAL A 410 -6.56 9.32 -21.33
N ALA A 411 -6.59 9.70 -22.63
CA ALA A 411 -7.47 10.74 -23.13
C ALA A 411 -8.97 10.43 -22.94
N ASN A 412 -9.36 9.16 -22.90
CA ASN A 412 -10.75 8.71 -22.72
C ASN A 412 -11.13 8.50 -21.24
N SER A 413 -10.20 8.65 -20.30
CA SER A 413 -10.41 8.39 -18.86
C SER A 413 -10.82 9.62 -18.04
N TYR A 414 -11.01 10.78 -18.69
CA TYR A 414 -11.45 12.04 -18.08
C TYR A 414 -12.97 12.16 -17.99
#